data_46fb5da20259db6270131d2d371db202
#
_entry.id   46fb5da20259db6270131d2d371db202
#
_cell.length_a   1.000
_cell.length_b   1.000
_cell.length_c   1.000
_cell.angle_alpha   90.00
_cell.angle_beta   90.00
_cell.angle_gamma   90.00
#
_symmetry.space_group_name_H-M   'P 1'
#
loop_
_entity.id
_entity.type
_entity.pdbx_description
1 polymer ?
#
loop_
_entity_poly.entity_id
_entity_poly.type
_entity_poly.pdbx_seq_one_letter_code
_entity_poly.pdbx_strand_id
1 'polypeptide(L)'
;DVANQINEFIENGGEILKINENKNKKIPVTVYAETTPNPSVLKFASNKLMTKTAVEFKNIDETAASPLAKELFKFPFVKEVFIDENYISVTKFAVTEWDEITLELRTFIKEYIENGGTVIDENAIVKTDNHQKQQESYFENLDVTSQQIINIIEEYVKPAVQSDGGNIMFESFDPSEKRVKVVLQGACSG
;
A
#
# COMPACT_ATOMS: atom_id res chain seq x y z
N ASP A 1 -10.93 -2.52 44.71
CA ASP A 1 -10.36 -3.17 43.50
C ASP A 1 -11.50 -3.82 42.72
N VAL A 2 -11.59 -3.50 41.44
CA VAL A 2 -12.68 -3.95 40.53
C VAL A 2 -12.79 -5.47 40.50
N ALA A 3 -11.68 -6.18 40.59
CA ALA A 3 -11.66 -7.65 40.63
C ALA A 3 -12.38 -8.22 41.87
N ASN A 4 -12.25 -7.58 43.02
CA ASN A 4 -12.93 -8.01 44.24
C ASN A 4 -14.43 -7.74 44.16
N GLN A 5 -14.86 -6.65 43.58
CA GLN A 5 -16.29 -6.36 43.39
C GLN A 5 -16.95 -7.35 42.43
N ILE A 6 -16.23 -7.79 41.38
CA ILE A 6 -16.71 -8.82 40.45
C ILE A 6 -16.85 -10.17 41.14
N ASN A 7 -15.87 -10.55 41.95
CA ASN A 7 -15.93 -11.81 42.73
C ASN A 7 -17.07 -11.80 43.76
N GLU A 8 -17.26 -10.70 44.48
CA GLU A 8 -18.35 -10.53 45.44
C GLU A 8 -19.72 -10.59 44.75
N PHE A 9 -19.85 -10.04 43.51
CA PHE A 9 -21.06 -10.13 42.72
C PHE A 9 -21.38 -11.58 42.32
N ILE A 10 -20.35 -12.36 41.92
CA ILE A 10 -20.51 -13.77 41.53
C ILE A 10 -20.88 -14.62 42.78
N GLU A 11 -20.25 -14.40 43.93
CA GLU A 11 -20.54 -15.11 45.18
C GLU A 11 -21.97 -14.85 45.67
N ASN A 12 -22.54 -13.70 45.41
CA ASN A 12 -23.92 -13.34 45.71
C ASN A 12 -24.95 -13.82 44.66
N GLY A 13 -24.57 -14.74 43.79
CA GLY A 13 -25.45 -15.34 42.79
C GLY A 13 -25.65 -14.50 41.54
N GLY A 14 -24.83 -13.48 41.34
CA GLY A 14 -24.82 -12.71 40.09
C GLY A 14 -24.25 -13.51 38.93
N GLU A 15 -24.93 -13.53 37.84
CA GLU A 15 -24.50 -14.20 36.59
C GLU A 15 -23.80 -13.22 35.66
N ILE A 16 -22.51 -13.44 35.41
CA ILE A 16 -21.78 -12.69 34.37
C ILE A 16 -22.09 -13.35 33.06
N LEU A 17 -22.93 -12.72 32.26
CA LEU A 17 -23.04 -13.08 30.85
C LEU A 17 -21.67 -12.93 30.22
N LYS A 18 -20.99 -14.03 29.96
CA LYS A 18 -19.87 -14.03 29.02
C LYS A 18 -20.40 -13.55 27.68
N ILE A 19 -20.26 -12.27 27.41
CA ILE A 19 -20.38 -11.78 26.03
C ILE A 19 -19.34 -12.59 25.29
N ASN A 20 -19.79 -13.61 24.53
CA ASN A 20 -18.92 -14.26 23.58
C ASN A 20 -18.34 -13.15 22.71
N GLU A 21 -17.10 -12.76 23.01
CA GLU A 21 -16.33 -11.92 22.12
C GLU A 21 -16.30 -12.65 20.79
N ASN A 22 -17.31 -12.29 19.99
CA ASN A 22 -17.23 -12.25 18.57
C ASN A 22 -16.57 -13.43 17.85
N LYS A 23 -17.41 -14.22 17.29
CA LYS A 23 -17.16 -14.60 15.88
C LYS A 23 -16.66 -13.36 15.18
N ASN A 24 -15.37 -13.34 14.77
CA ASN A 24 -14.76 -12.34 13.91
C ASN A 24 -15.77 -11.91 12.83
N LYS A 25 -16.43 -10.78 13.01
CA LYS A 25 -17.09 -10.11 11.90
C LYS A 25 -15.93 -9.65 11.02
N LYS A 26 -15.54 -10.49 10.04
CA LYS A 26 -14.59 -10.08 9.01
C LYS A 26 -15.19 -8.83 8.39
N ILE A 27 -14.52 -7.70 8.59
CA ILE A 27 -14.90 -6.46 7.93
C ILE A 27 -14.84 -6.76 6.42
N PRO A 28 -15.96 -6.62 5.69
CA PRO A 28 -15.97 -6.90 4.26
C PRO A 28 -14.89 -6.10 3.55
N VAL A 29 -14.25 -6.70 2.58
CA VAL A 29 -13.30 -5.99 1.72
C VAL A 29 -14.08 -5.07 0.79
N THR A 30 -13.69 -3.81 0.76
CA THR A 30 -14.20 -2.83 -0.22
C THR A 30 -13.04 -2.36 -1.08
N VAL A 31 -13.30 -2.22 -2.38
CA VAL A 31 -12.35 -1.67 -3.34
C VAL A 31 -13.06 -0.60 -4.16
N TYR A 32 -12.46 0.58 -4.24
CA TYR A 32 -12.95 1.71 -5.03
C TYR A 32 -11.96 2.02 -6.14
N ALA A 33 -12.49 2.32 -7.32
CA ALA A 33 -11.69 2.82 -8.44
C ALA A 33 -11.71 4.35 -8.40
N GLU A 34 -10.54 4.96 -8.45
CA GLU A 34 -10.30 6.40 -8.39
C GLU A 34 -9.48 6.81 -9.61
N THR A 35 -9.92 7.88 -10.28
CA THR A 35 -9.16 8.46 -11.40
C THR A 35 -7.90 9.14 -10.88
N THR A 36 -6.85 9.12 -11.69
CA THR A 36 -5.60 9.82 -11.42
C THR A 36 -5.37 10.92 -12.47
N PRO A 37 -4.45 11.87 -12.23
CA PRO A 37 -4.07 12.86 -13.24
C PRO A 37 -3.52 12.24 -14.53
N ASN A 38 -2.97 11.03 -14.45
CA ASN A 38 -2.51 10.28 -15.62
C ASN A 38 -3.67 9.43 -16.17
N PRO A 39 -4.20 9.74 -17.38
CA PRO A 39 -5.35 9.03 -17.95
C PRO A 39 -5.10 7.54 -18.26
N SER A 40 -3.84 7.13 -18.34
CA SER A 40 -3.47 5.72 -18.53
C SER A 40 -3.46 4.92 -17.21
N VAL A 41 -3.65 5.58 -16.07
CA VAL A 41 -3.57 4.95 -14.74
C VAL A 41 -4.89 5.09 -14.00
N LEU A 42 -5.36 3.99 -13.40
CA LEU A 42 -6.47 3.97 -12.47
C LEU A 42 -6.01 3.41 -11.13
N LYS A 43 -6.41 4.06 -10.04
CA LYS A 43 -6.09 3.68 -8.67
C LYS A 43 -7.24 2.87 -8.07
N PHE A 44 -6.95 1.73 -7.49
CA PHE A 44 -7.89 0.86 -6.78
C PHE A 44 -7.57 0.89 -5.30
N ALA A 45 -8.32 1.69 -4.54
CA ALA A 45 -8.14 1.84 -3.09
C ALA A 45 -8.98 0.83 -2.31
N SER A 46 -8.40 0.19 -1.29
CA SER A 46 -9.06 -0.79 -0.43
C SER A 46 -9.14 -0.29 1.01
N ASN A 47 -10.10 -0.82 1.77
CA ASN A 47 -10.15 -0.66 3.23
C ASN A 47 -9.20 -1.61 3.97
N LYS A 48 -8.34 -2.35 3.26
CA LYS A 48 -7.33 -3.26 3.82
C LYS A 48 -5.93 -2.76 3.51
N LEU A 49 -5.07 -2.77 4.52
CA LEU A 49 -3.64 -2.60 4.29
C LEU A 49 -3.12 -3.81 3.50
N MET A 50 -2.42 -3.56 2.42
CA MET A 50 -1.90 -4.57 1.50
C MET A 50 -0.39 -4.78 1.66
N THR A 51 0.34 -3.70 1.90
CA THR A 51 1.79 -3.72 2.08
C THR A 51 2.23 -2.56 2.97
N LYS A 52 3.45 -2.66 3.50
CA LYS A 52 4.12 -1.54 4.19
C LYS A 52 5.19 -0.88 3.33
N THR A 53 5.46 -1.44 2.16
CA THR A 53 6.52 -0.99 1.26
C THR A 53 5.94 -0.80 -0.12
N ALA A 54 6.14 0.39 -0.70
CA ALA A 54 5.77 0.68 -2.07
C ALA A 54 6.58 -0.17 -3.05
N VAL A 55 5.89 -0.86 -3.97
CA VAL A 55 6.53 -1.72 -4.97
C VAL A 55 5.91 -1.48 -6.34
N GLU A 56 6.77 -1.29 -7.34
CA GLU A 56 6.40 -1.11 -8.74
C GLU A 56 6.85 -2.30 -9.57
N PHE A 57 5.98 -2.77 -10.47
CA PHE A 57 6.23 -3.87 -11.39
C PHE A 57 5.97 -3.37 -12.82
N LYS A 58 7.00 -3.36 -13.66
CA LYS A 58 6.92 -2.89 -15.06
C LYS A 58 6.61 -4.01 -16.04
N ASN A 59 6.74 -5.25 -15.61
CA ASN A 59 6.43 -6.44 -16.40
C ASN A 59 6.21 -7.65 -15.48
N ILE A 60 5.72 -8.74 -16.05
CA ILE A 60 5.40 -9.97 -15.31
C ILE A 60 6.65 -10.64 -14.70
N ASP A 61 7.82 -10.49 -15.27
CA ASP A 61 9.04 -11.14 -14.79
C ASP A 61 9.52 -10.55 -13.45
N GLU A 62 9.12 -9.31 -13.14
CA GLU A 62 9.44 -8.62 -11.90
C GLU A 62 8.53 -9.03 -10.72
N THR A 63 7.46 -9.78 -10.98
CA THR A 63 6.39 -10.07 -10.00
C THR A 63 6.71 -11.19 -9.00
N ALA A 64 7.97 -11.61 -8.88
CA ALA A 64 8.36 -12.71 -7.99
C ALA A 64 7.91 -12.49 -6.52
N ALA A 65 7.89 -11.24 -6.06
CA ALA A 65 7.47 -10.86 -4.72
C ALA A 65 5.95 -10.56 -4.60
N SER A 66 5.21 -10.54 -5.71
CA SER A 66 3.78 -10.22 -5.70
C SER A 66 2.94 -11.20 -6.50
N PRO A 67 2.35 -12.21 -5.83
CA PRO A 67 1.38 -13.09 -6.49
C PRO A 67 0.20 -12.32 -7.09
N LEU A 68 -0.28 -11.25 -6.42
CA LEU A 68 -1.36 -10.42 -6.96
C LEU A 68 -0.95 -9.71 -8.25
N ALA A 69 0.21 -9.06 -8.27
CA ALA A 69 0.70 -8.38 -9.48
C ALA A 69 0.86 -9.38 -10.63
N LYS A 70 1.36 -10.58 -10.34
CA LYS A 70 1.46 -11.66 -11.34
C LYS A 70 0.11 -12.04 -11.94
N GLU A 71 -0.93 -12.11 -11.13
CA GLU A 71 -2.29 -12.38 -11.62
C GLU A 71 -2.83 -11.20 -12.43
N LEU A 72 -2.57 -9.95 -12.00
CA LEU A 72 -2.99 -8.75 -12.74
C LEU A 72 -2.36 -8.67 -14.12
N PHE A 73 -1.10 -9.06 -14.28
CA PHE A 73 -0.45 -9.11 -15.61
C PHE A 73 -1.01 -10.17 -16.56
N LYS A 74 -1.89 -11.06 -16.11
CA LYS A 74 -2.61 -11.98 -17.02
C LYS A 74 -3.70 -11.26 -17.81
N PHE A 75 -4.15 -10.09 -17.37
CA PHE A 75 -5.04 -9.24 -18.16
C PHE A 75 -4.24 -8.57 -19.27
N PRO A 76 -4.59 -8.77 -20.56
CA PRO A 76 -3.77 -8.34 -21.69
C PRO A 76 -3.66 -6.82 -21.83
N PHE A 77 -4.49 -6.07 -21.14
CA PHE A 77 -4.49 -4.62 -21.12
C PHE A 77 -3.63 -4.02 -20.00
N VAL A 78 -3.15 -4.82 -19.05
CA VAL A 78 -2.30 -4.33 -17.95
C VAL A 78 -0.86 -4.18 -18.42
N LYS A 79 -0.33 -2.95 -18.28
CA LYS A 79 1.03 -2.58 -18.68
C LYS A 79 1.98 -2.56 -17.48
N GLU A 80 1.58 -1.91 -16.38
CA GLU A 80 2.37 -1.76 -15.15
C GLU A 80 1.46 -1.84 -13.94
N VAL A 81 1.98 -2.30 -12.82
CA VAL A 81 1.27 -2.41 -11.54
C VAL A 81 2.12 -1.77 -10.46
N PHE A 82 1.55 -0.85 -9.70
CA PHE A 82 2.16 -0.26 -8.52
C PHE A 82 1.29 -0.56 -7.30
N ILE A 83 1.89 -1.00 -6.20
CA ILE A 83 1.19 -1.36 -4.96
C ILE A 83 1.82 -0.59 -3.82
N ASP A 84 1.00 0.13 -3.05
CA ASP A 84 1.45 0.85 -1.87
C ASP A 84 0.34 0.88 -0.82
N GLU A 85 0.69 0.73 0.44
CA GLU A 85 -0.21 0.75 1.58
C GLU A 85 -1.52 -0.02 1.34
N ASN A 86 -2.59 0.68 0.99
CA ASN A 86 -3.93 0.15 0.81
C ASN A 86 -4.48 0.36 -0.60
N TYR A 87 -3.65 0.64 -1.59
CA TYR A 87 -4.10 0.84 -2.96
C TYR A 87 -3.17 0.19 -4.00
N ILE A 88 -3.74 -0.03 -5.17
CA ILE A 88 -3.06 -0.55 -6.36
C ILE A 88 -3.32 0.43 -7.49
N SER A 89 -2.26 0.95 -8.12
CA SER A 89 -2.36 1.70 -9.35
C SER A 89 -2.04 0.79 -10.53
N VAL A 90 -2.96 0.68 -11.46
CA VAL A 90 -2.80 -0.10 -12.68
C VAL A 90 -2.62 0.85 -13.85
N THR A 91 -1.53 0.70 -14.58
CA THR A 91 -1.32 1.35 -15.87
C THR A 91 -1.80 0.44 -16.98
N LYS A 92 -2.65 0.92 -17.87
CA LYS A 92 -3.13 0.15 -19.02
C LYS A 92 -2.41 0.51 -20.31
N PHE A 93 -2.39 -0.43 -21.27
CA PHE A 93 -2.10 -0.10 -22.65
C PHE A 93 -3.26 0.70 -23.27
N ALA A 94 -2.97 1.44 -24.35
CA ALA A 94 -3.97 2.23 -25.07
C ALA A 94 -4.91 1.38 -25.98
N VAL A 95 -5.14 0.12 -25.61
CA VAL A 95 -5.91 -0.85 -26.42
C VAL A 95 -7.36 -0.96 -26.00
N THR A 96 -7.74 -0.38 -24.84
CA THR A 96 -9.10 -0.45 -24.27
C THR A 96 -9.38 0.80 -23.43
N GLU A 97 -10.65 1.06 -23.11
CA GLU A 97 -11.06 2.17 -22.25
C GLU A 97 -11.35 1.69 -20.83
N TRP A 98 -11.18 2.60 -19.85
CA TRP A 98 -11.39 2.25 -18.44
C TRP A 98 -12.82 1.78 -18.14
N ASP A 99 -13.82 2.35 -18.81
CA ASP A 99 -15.23 1.98 -18.62
C ASP A 99 -15.51 0.51 -18.92
N GLU A 100 -14.71 -0.10 -19.80
CA GLU A 100 -14.86 -1.50 -20.19
C GLU A 100 -14.24 -2.47 -19.19
N ILE A 101 -13.16 -2.07 -18.51
CA ILE A 101 -12.32 -2.99 -17.70
C ILE A 101 -12.32 -2.69 -16.19
N THR A 102 -12.77 -1.51 -15.77
CA THR A 102 -12.73 -1.10 -14.35
C THR A 102 -13.49 -2.04 -13.44
N LEU A 103 -14.69 -2.47 -13.84
CA LEU A 103 -15.51 -3.37 -13.04
C LEU A 103 -14.85 -4.74 -12.85
N GLU A 104 -14.25 -5.26 -13.92
CA GLU A 104 -13.55 -6.55 -13.92
C GLU A 104 -12.35 -6.51 -12.97
N LEU A 105 -11.46 -5.51 -13.12
CA LEU A 105 -10.31 -5.34 -12.25
C LEU A 105 -10.70 -5.13 -10.79
N ARG A 106 -11.67 -4.27 -10.53
CA ARG A 106 -12.16 -4.00 -9.17
C ARG A 106 -12.70 -5.25 -8.50
N THR A 107 -13.50 -6.03 -9.24
CA THR A 107 -14.08 -7.28 -8.73
C THR A 107 -12.97 -8.29 -8.46
N PHE A 108 -12.06 -8.47 -9.40
CA PHE A 108 -10.93 -9.38 -9.26
C PHE A 108 -10.08 -9.03 -8.03
N ILE A 109 -9.67 -7.77 -7.88
CA ILE A 109 -8.85 -7.30 -6.74
C ILE A 109 -9.58 -7.54 -5.42
N LYS A 110 -10.88 -7.19 -5.36
CA LYS A 110 -11.70 -7.39 -4.18
C LYS A 110 -11.76 -8.87 -3.79
N GLU A 111 -12.12 -9.74 -4.71
CA GLU A 111 -12.25 -11.18 -4.46
C GLU A 111 -10.91 -11.81 -4.08
N TYR A 112 -9.83 -11.40 -4.72
CA TYR A 112 -8.48 -11.87 -4.42
C TYR A 112 -8.10 -11.58 -2.96
N ILE A 113 -8.32 -10.34 -2.50
CA ILE A 113 -8.04 -9.92 -1.12
C ILE A 113 -9.01 -10.60 -0.13
N GLU A 114 -10.28 -10.69 -0.48
CA GLU A 114 -11.34 -11.28 0.36
C GLU A 114 -11.10 -12.77 0.62
N ASN A 115 -10.57 -13.47 -0.37
CA ASN A 115 -10.17 -14.88 -0.28
C ASN A 115 -8.81 -15.08 0.43
N GLY A 116 -8.18 -14.02 0.90
CA GLY A 116 -6.91 -14.09 1.62
C GLY A 116 -5.70 -14.30 0.70
N GLY A 117 -5.80 -13.89 -0.57
CA GLY A 117 -4.69 -13.94 -1.51
C GLY A 117 -3.52 -13.07 -1.05
N THR A 118 -2.31 -13.57 -1.22
CA THR A 118 -1.08 -12.84 -0.87
C THR A 118 -0.86 -11.70 -1.86
N VAL A 119 -0.87 -10.47 -1.38
CA VAL A 119 -0.63 -9.28 -2.21
C VAL A 119 0.86 -9.12 -2.46
N ILE A 120 1.64 -9.08 -1.37
CA ILE A 120 3.10 -9.00 -1.39
C ILE A 120 3.66 -10.06 -0.45
N ASP A 121 4.65 -10.81 -0.90
CA ASP A 121 5.47 -11.67 -0.05
C ASP A 121 6.64 -10.84 0.51
N GLU A 122 6.48 -10.35 1.72
CA GLU A 122 7.50 -9.53 2.39
C GLU A 122 8.84 -10.28 2.53
N ASN A 123 8.83 -11.63 2.63
CA ASN A 123 10.06 -12.41 2.70
C ASN A 123 10.80 -12.46 1.34
N ALA A 124 10.09 -12.32 0.24
CA ALA A 124 10.70 -12.25 -1.09
C ALA A 124 11.33 -10.86 -1.34
N ILE A 125 10.72 -9.80 -0.80
CA ILE A 125 11.28 -8.44 -0.87
C ILE A 125 12.57 -8.33 -0.05
N VAL A 126 12.61 -8.89 1.15
CA VAL A 126 13.80 -8.85 2.04
C VAL A 126 15.03 -9.53 1.41
N LYS A 127 14.85 -10.42 0.44
CA LYS A 127 15.96 -11.02 -0.31
C LYS A 127 16.55 -10.07 -1.37
N THR A 128 15.78 -9.11 -1.84
CA THR A 128 16.22 -8.10 -2.82
C THR A 128 16.67 -6.80 -2.16
N ASP A 129 16.21 -6.51 -0.94
CA ASP A 129 16.45 -5.23 -0.29
C ASP A 129 16.73 -5.38 1.22
N ASN A 130 17.99 -5.21 1.58
CA ASN A 130 18.43 -4.89 2.95
C ASN A 130 18.03 -3.45 3.38
N HIS A 131 16.93 -2.89 2.83
CA HIS A 131 16.69 -1.45 2.87
C HIS A 131 16.05 -0.92 4.17
N GLN A 132 15.26 -1.68 4.92
CA GLN A 132 14.56 -1.09 6.09
C GLN A 132 15.50 -0.77 7.28
N LYS A 133 16.46 -1.64 7.60
CA LYS A 133 17.50 -1.31 8.59
C LYS A 133 18.53 -0.30 8.07
N GLN A 134 18.70 -0.24 6.74
CA GLN A 134 19.54 0.77 6.10
C GLN A 134 18.86 2.14 6.03
N GLN A 135 17.54 2.24 5.95
CA GLN A 135 16.84 3.52 5.89
C GLN A 135 16.92 4.31 7.22
N GLU A 136 16.73 3.66 8.38
CA GLU A 136 16.89 4.33 9.67
C GLU A 136 18.35 4.79 9.89
N SER A 137 19.30 3.90 9.62
CA SER A 137 20.73 4.26 9.72
C SER A 137 21.17 5.24 8.63
N TYR A 138 20.54 5.22 7.45
CA TYR A 138 20.79 6.16 6.37
C TYR A 138 20.28 7.56 6.74
N PHE A 139 19.06 7.66 7.27
CA PHE A 139 18.47 8.93 7.72
C PHE A 139 19.31 9.59 8.81
N GLU A 140 19.76 8.84 9.82
CA GLU A 140 20.59 9.35 10.91
C GLU A 140 21.97 9.86 10.46
N ASN A 141 22.49 9.33 9.35
CA ASN A 141 23.79 9.72 8.79
C ASN A 141 23.71 10.87 7.77
N LEU A 142 22.49 11.31 7.41
CA LEU A 142 22.31 12.46 6.52
C LEU A 142 22.58 13.79 7.24
N ASP A 143 22.99 14.77 6.46
CA ASP A 143 23.10 16.15 6.96
C ASP A 143 21.72 16.70 7.36
N VAL A 144 21.72 17.71 8.25
CA VAL A 144 20.49 18.29 8.82
C VAL A 144 19.53 18.83 7.74
N THR A 145 20.07 19.37 6.64
CA THR A 145 19.24 19.90 5.54
C THR A 145 18.53 18.78 4.80
N SER A 146 19.23 17.67 4.51
CA SER A 146 18.64 16.49 3.89
C SER A 146 17.55 15.87 4.76
N GLN A 147 17.76 15.77 6.09
CA GLN A 147 16.74 15.30 7.03
C GLN A 147 15.50 16.21 7.03
N GLN A 148 15.67 17.53 7.00
CA GLN A 148 14.55 18.47 6.90
C GLN A 148 13.78 18.32 5.59
N ILE A 149 14.49 18.13 4.46
CA ILE A 149 13.87 17.91 3.15
C ILE A 149 13.04 16.61 3.17
N ILE A 150 13.56 15.52 3.71
CA ILE A 150 12.83 14.26 3.85
C ILE A 150 11.55 14.46 4.66
N ASN A 151 11.63 15.13 5.82
CA ASN A 151 10.45 15.41 6.64
C ASN A 151 9.39 16.22 5.88
N ILE A 152 9.82 17.22 5.11
CA ILE A 152 8.89 18.01 4.27
C ILE A 152 8.25 17.14 3.19
N ILE A 153 9.03 16.28 2.53
CA ILE A 153 8.51 15.36 1.51
C ILE A 153 7.47 14.41 2.12
N GLU A 154 7.79 13.77 3.25
CA GLU A 154 6.91 12.80 3.90
C GLU A 154 5.62 13.45 4.44
N GLU A 155 5.71 14.65 5.00
CA GLU A 155 4.57 15.32 5.66
C GLU A 155 3.66 16.04 4.66
N TYR A 156 4.21 16.70 3.64
CA TYR A 156 3.45 17.61 2.77
C TYR A 156 3.32 17.14 1.33
N VAL A 157 4.33 16.46 0.78
CA VAL A 157 4.35 16.09 -0.64
C VAL A 157 3.81 14.68 -0.87
N LYS A 158 4.26 13.74 -0.08
CA LYS A 158 3.91 12.31 -0.24
C LYS A 158 2.40 12.06 -0.17
N PRO A 159 1.62 12.66 0.76
CA PRO A 159 0.17 12.46 0.79
C PRO A 159 -0.53 12.90 -0.50
N ALA A 160 -0.08 13.99 -1.12
CA ALA A 160 -0.63 14.46 -2.40
C ALA A 160 -0.29 13.48 -3.54
N VAL A 161 0.96 13.02 -3.62
CA VAL A 161 1.42 12.04 -4.61
C VAL A 161 0.69 10.69 -4.44
N GLN A 162 0.46 10.24 -3.21
CA GLN A 162 -0.31 9.04 -2.91
C GLN A 162 -1.79 9.19 -3.28
N SER A 163 -2.36 10.39 -3.09
CA SER A 163 -3.72 10.69 -3.58
C SER A 163 -3.83 10.49 -5.09
N ASP A 164 -2.80 10.86 -5.83
CA ASP A 164 -2.71 10.70 -7.27
C ASP A 164 -2.29 9.28 -7.72
N GLY A 165 -2.18 8.33 -6.79
CA GLY A 165 -1.87 6.93 -7.07
C GLY A 165 -0.39 6.64 -7.31
N GLY A 166 0.50 7.51 -6.85
CA GLY A 166 1.94 7.33 -6.92
C GLY A 166 2.62 7.38 -5.56
N ASN A 167 3.95 7.35 -5.57
CA ASN A 167 4.80 7.54 -4.41
C ASN A 167 6.00 8.42 -4.76
N ILE A 168 6.54 9.13 -3.76
CA ILE A 168 7.72 9.96 -3.89
C ILE A 168 8.72 9.58 -2.79
N MET A 169 9.99 9.45 -3.17
CA MET A 169 11.09 9.18 -2.24
C MET A 169 12.23 10.17 -2.47
N PHE A 170 12.86 10.60 -1.39
CA PHE A 170 14.10 11.35 -1.44
C PHE A 170 15.25 10.47 -1.94
N GLU A 171 16.04 10.96 -2.90
CA GLU A 171 17.24 10.28 -3.39
C GLU A 171 18.50 10.96 -2.87
N SER A 172 18.63 12.27 -3.11
CA SER A 172 19.82 13.04 -2.70
C SER A 172 19.56 14.54 -2.69
N PHE A 173 20.43 15.27 -1.97
CA PHE A 173 20.50 16.73 -2.00
C PHE A 173 21.92 17.18 -2.33
N ASP A 174 22.04 18.06 -3.31
CA ASP A 174 23.30 18.75 -3.65
C ASP A 174 23.26 20.19 -3.11
N PRO A 175 24.02 20.49 -2.03
CA PRO A 175 24.03 21.81 -1.44
C PRO A 175 24.69 22.88 -2.33
N SER A 176 25.59 22.48 -3.24
CA SER A 176 26.32 23.42 -4.12
C SER A 176 25.41 23.95 -5.23
N GLU A 177 24.58 23.08 -5.80
CA GLU A 177 23.59 23.41 -6.84
C GLU A 177 22.21 23.72 -6.25
N LYS A 178 22.01 23.51 -4.94
CA LYS A 178 20.71 23.62 -4.25
C LYS A 178 19.64 22.77 -4.91
N ARG A 179 20.01 21.55 -5.33
CA ARG A 179 19.14 20.64 -6.08
C ARG A 179 18.80 19.42 -5.23
N VAL A 180 17.49 19.13 -5.17
CA VAL A 180 16.97 17.88 -4.57
C VAL A 180 16.65 16.91 -5.71
N LYS A 181 17.11 15.67 -5.58
CA LYS A 181 16.70 14.54 -6.40
C LYS A 181 15.67 13.70 -5.66
N VAL A 182 14.62 13.34 -6.36
CA VAL A 182 13.55 12.47 -5.86
C VAL A 182 13.26 11.36 -6.86
N VAL A 183 12.76 10.23 -6.36
CA VAL A 183 12.26 9.11 -7.19
C VAL A 183 10.74 9.13 -7.11
N LEU A 184 10.08 9.13 -8.27
CA LEU A 184 8.64 9.00 -8.41
C LEU A 184 8.30 7.58 -8.88
N GLN A 185 7.21 7.02 -8.36
CA GLN A 185 6.70 5.69 -8.69
C GLN A 185 5.19 5.74 -8.95
N GLY A 186 4.66 4.71 -9.60
CA GLY A 186 3.22 4.60 -9.88
C GLY A 186 2.72 5.62 -10.88
N ALA A 187 1.54 6.20 -10.67
CA ALA A 187 0.89 7.13 -11.61
C ALA A 187 1.72 8.38 -11.98
N CYS A 188 2.69 8.72 -11.15
CA CYS A 188 3.54 9.91 -11.29
C CYS A 188 4.88 9.63 -11.99
N SER A 189 5.18 8.38 -12.37
CA SER A 189 6.43 7.96 -13.00
C SER A 189 6.41 8.03 -14.54
N GLY A 190 5.38 8.60 -15.14
CA GLY A 190 5.16 8.73 -16.59
C GLY A 190 5.97 9.79 -17.28
#